data_5db9474d144d19efb78775964b58237d
#
_entry.id   5db9474d144d19efb78775964b58237d
#
_cell.length_a   1.000
_cell.length_b   1.000
_cell.length_c   1.000
_cell.angle_alpha   90.00
_cell.angle_beta   90.00
_cell.angle_gamma   90.00
#
_symmetry.space_group_name_H-M   'P 1'
#
loop_
_entity.id
_entity.type
_entity.pdbx_description
1 polymer ?
#
loop_
_entity_poly.entity_id
_entity_poly.type
_entity_poly.pdbx_seq_one_letter_code
_entity_poly.pdbx_strand_id
1 'polypeptide(L)'
;MNGKLFQICGLPRFGSAFMSVLFSLENDCIGLHEQGATDSNWQKSIEDYRSRYKYVADCSTYGYLPKAIVHDSVKVYVKKDAESSAKECTERFGYDVHLPSIQGLREYADKWAASNNVMTIEEGELFKMDTLRRIWVHCFNSERNFPEEKAARLVTMNIQRHEPEKVFSIENCNRFLKEVL
;
A
#
# COMPACT_ATOMS: atom_id res chain seq x y z
N MET A 1 -3.15 -0.67 24.22
CA MET A 1 -4.12 -0.79 23.10
C MET A 1 -3.29 -0.94 21.83
N ASN A 2 -3.56 -1.97 21.03
CA ASN A 2 -2.88 -2.14 19.74
C ASN A 2 -3.36 -1.09 18.74
N GLY A 3 -2.44 -0.52 17.97
CA GLY A 3 -2.75 0.43 16.93
C GLY A 3 -3.68 -0.14 15.85
N LYS A 4 -4.45 0.73 15.21
CA LYS A 4 -5.37 0.36 14.12
C LYS A 4 -4.56 0.00 12.87
N LEU A 5 -4.89 -1.12 12.23
CA LEU A 5 -4.20 -1.61 11.03
C LEU A 5 -5.02 -1.30 9.77
N PHE A 6 -4.35 -0.75 8.77
CA PHE A 6 -4.84 -0.61 7.40
C PHE A 6 -4.06 -1.57 6.50
N GLN A 7 -4.73 -2.38 5.72
CA GLN A 7 -4.12 -3.24 4.71
C GLN A 7 -4.49 -2.72 3.32
N ILE A 8 -3.50 -2.16 2.63
CA ILE A 8 -3.63 -1.66 1.26
C ILE A 8 -2.90 -2.63 0.34
N CYS A 9 -3.62 -3.30 -0.51
CA CYS A 9 -3.06 -4.37 -1.32
C CYS A 9 -3.49 -4.29 -2.79
N GLY A 10 -2.77 -4.99 -3.65
CA GLY A 10 -3.02 -5.05 -5.08
C GLY A 10 -2.07 -6.02 -5.77
N LEU A 11 -2.17 -6.14 -7.09
CA LEU A 11 -1.16 -6.82 -7.88
C LEU A 11 0.18 -6.07 -7.83
N PRO A 12 1.30 -6.72 -8.19
CA PRO A 12 2.58 -6.04 -8.31
C PRO A 12 2.47 -4.73 -9.09
N ARG A 13 3.17 -3.70 -8.64
CA ARG A 13 3.21 -2.37 -9.24
C ARG A 13 1.91 -1.54 -9.09
N PHE A 14 1.03 -1.87 -8.16
CA PHE A 14 -0.19 -1.10 -7.89
C PHE A 14 0.02 0.26 -7.21
N GLY A 15 1.24 0.61 -6.82
CA GLY A 15 1.55 1.86 -6.13
C GLY A 15 1.77 1.71 -4.61
N SER A 16 2.18 0.53 -4.14
CA SER A 16 2.42 0.24 -2.71
C SER A 16 3.39 1.24 -2.05
N ALA A 17 4.49 1.60 -2.73
CA ALA A 17 5.44 2.60 -2.25
C ALA A 17 4.79 3.99 -2.06
N PHE A 18 3.99 4.44 -3.03
CA PHE A 18 3.26 5.70 -2.93
C PHE A 18 2.29 5.69 -1.74
N MET A 19 1.53 4.62 -1.57
CA MET A 19 0.57 4.49 -0.47
C MET A 19 1.26 4.46 0.89
N SER A 20 2.40 3.79 1.03
CA SER A 20 3.15 3.78 2.28
C SER A 20 3.63 5.18 2.66
N VAL A 21 4.12 5.96 1.69
CA VAL A 21 4.52 7.35 1.92
C VAL A 21 3.33 8.23 2.27
N LEU A 22 2.19 8.07 1.58
CA LEU A 22 0.96 8.83 1.86
C LEU A 22 0.52 8.68 3.32
N PHE A 23 0.46 7.45 3.84
CA PHE A 23 0.08 7.22 5.23
C PHE A 23 1.13 7.72 6.24
N SER A 24 2.41 7.71 5.87
CA SER A 24 3.50 8.26 6.70
C SER A 24 3.51 9.79 6.78
N LEU A 25 2.59 10.50 6.10
CA LEU A 25 2.41 11.95 6.27
C LEU A 25 1.88 12.34 7.66
N GLU A 26 1.29 11.38 8.39
CA GLU A 26 0.83 11.55 9.77
C GLU A 26 1.87 11.04 10.77
N ASN A 27 2.16 11.84 11.81
CA ASN A 27 3.21 11.53 12.78
C ASN A 27 2.97 10.27 13.63
N ASP A 28 1.71 9.92 13.86
CA ASP A 28 1.30 8.75 14.64
C ASP A 28 0.89 7.55 13.76
N CYS A 29 1.14 7.64 12.45
CA CYS A 29 0.94 6.59 11.48
C CYS A 29 2.27 6.16 10.86
N ILE A 30 2.45 4.87 10.65
CA ILE A 30 3.56 4.32 9.88
C ILE A 30 3.05 3.59 8.64
N GLY A 31 3.55 3.98 7.47
CA GLY A 31 3.32 3.27 6.21
C GLY A 31 4.45 2.29 5.95
N LEU A 32 4.10 1.01 5.84
CA LEU A 32 5.03 -0.09 5.58
C LEU A 32 4.94 -0.47 4.10
N HIS A 33 6.09 -0.63 3.45
CA HIS A 33 6.15 -1.04 2.05
C HIS A 33 6.62 -2.49 1.92
N GLU A 34 5.77 -3.35 1.34
CA GLU A 34 6.08 -4.74 0.99
C GLU A 34 6.55 -5.62 2.18
N GLN A 35 6.17 -5.29 3.41
CA GLN A 35 6.56 -6.09 4.58
C GLN A 35 5.98 -7.52 4.49
N GLY A 36 4.72 -7.66 4.08
CA GLY A 36 4.08 -8.96 3.91
C GLY A 36 4.68 -9.83 2.80
N ALA A 37 5.37 -9.23 1.83
CA ALA A 37 6.00 -9.96 0.73
C ALA A 37 7.43 -10.42 1.04
N THR A 38 8.14 -9.73 1.93
CA THR A 38 9.59 -9.91 2.13
C THR A 38 9.96 -10.50 3.51
N ASP A 39 9.08 -10.39 4.50
CA ASP A 39 9.36 -10.84 5.87
C ASP A 39 8.56 -12.11 6.21
N SER A 40 9.27 -13.22 6.43
CA SER A 40 8.66 -14.49 6.89
C SER A 40 7.97 -14.37 8.26
N ASN A 41 8.35 -13.37 9.06
CA ASN A 41 7.79 -13.06 10.38
C ASN A 41 6.91 -11.80 10.36
N TRP A 42 6.37 -11.40 9.21
CA TRP A 42 5.67 -10.15 9.02
C TRP A 42 4.52 -9.92 10.04
N GLN A 43 3.80 -10.96 10.44
CA GLN A 43 2.74 -10.83 11.44
C GLN A 43 3.30 -10.31 12.78
N LYS A 44 4.45 -10.85 13.22
CA LYS A 44 5.13 -10.38 14.42
C LYS A 44 5.65 -8.95 14.24
N SER A 45 6.17 -8.63 13.06
CA SER A 45 6.63 -7.27 12.74
C SER A 45 5.47 -6.29 12.75
N ILE A 46 4.31 -6.64 12.17
CA ILE A 46 3.09 -5.82 12.21
C ILE A 46 2.63 -5.58 13.65
N GLU A 47 2.58 -6.61 14.50
CA GLU A 47 2.19 -6.45 15.91
C GLU A 47 3.17 -5.57 16.69
N ASP A 48 4.46 -5.65 16.40
CA ASP A 48 5.47 -4.76 16.98
C ASP A 48 5.23 -3.30 16.58
N TYR A 49 4.92 -3.02 15.29
CA TYR A 49 4.53 -1.67 14.87
C TYR A 49 3.24 -1.20 15.52
N ARG A 50 2.20 -2.05 15.60
CA ARG A 50 0.94 -1.74 16.27
C ARG A 50 1.10 -1.43 17.76
N SER A 51 2.14 -1.94 18.40
CA SER A 51 2.45 -1.60 19.79
C SER A 51 3.04 -0.19 19.96
N ARG A 52 3.64 0.37 18.90
CA ARG A 52 4.38 1.64 18.92
C ARG A 52 3.65 2.80 18.23
N TYR A 53 2.81 2.49 17.25
CA TYR A 53 2.10 3.50 16.45
C TYR A 53 0.58 3.36 16.65
N LYS A 54 -0.10 4.51 16.65
CA LYS A 54 -1.56 4.54 16.73
C LYS A 54 -2.20 3.96 15.47
N TYR A 55 -1.56 4.15 14.31
CA TYR A 55 -1.99 3.64 13.01
C TYR A 55 -0.82 2.98 12.29
N VAL A 56 -1.10 1.85 11.65
CA VAL A 56 -0.13 1.12 10.83
C VAL A 56 -0.77 0.84 9.48
N ALA A 57 -0.15 1.28 8.40
CA ALA A 57 -0.61 1.00 7.05
C ALA A 57 0.35 0.01 6.38
N ASP A 58 -0.03 -1.25 6.25
CA ASP A 58 0.70 -2.26 5.47
C ASP A 58 0.29 -2.17 4.01
N CYS A 59 1.17 -1.61 3.19
CA CYS A 59 0.98 -1.42 1.75
C CYS A 59 1.79 -2.48 1.01
N SER A 60 1.18 -3.65 0.81
CA SER A 60 1.90 -4.83 0.32
C SER A 60 1.20 -5.48 -0.86
N THR A 61 2.00 -5.81 -1.87
CA THR A 61 1.61 -6.76 -2.91
C THR A 61 1.22 -8.08 -2.25
N TYR A 62 0.15 -8.70 -2.73
CA TYR A 62 -0.36 -9.97 -2.18
C TYR A 62 -0.95 -9.92 -0.75
N GLY A 63 -1.21 -8.73 -0.19
CA GLY A 63 -1.85 -8.57 1.12
C GLY A 63 -3.24 -9.23 1.24
N TYR A 64 -3.84 -9.62 0.11
CA TYR A 64 -5.09 -10.39 0.01
C TYR A 64 -4.90 -11.91 0.15
N LEU A 65 -3.66 -12.44 0.16
CA LEU A 65 -3.43 -13.87 0.34
C LEU A 65 -3.73 -14.30 1.79
N PRO A 66 -4.22 -15.54 2.01
CA PRO A 66 -4.66 -15.99 3.34
C PRO A 66 -3.63 -15.81 4.44
N LYS A 67 -2.34 -15.94 4.11
CA LYS A 67 -1.23 -15.77 5.07
C LYS A 67 -1.04 -14.32 5.51
N ALA A 68 -1.49 -13.36 4.69
CA ALA A 68 -1.28 -11.93 4.90
C ALA A 68 -2.53 -11.20 5.43
N ILE A 69 -3.68 -11.87 5.55
CA ILE A 69 -4.91 -11.25 6.00
C ILE A 69 -4.93 -11.12 7.52
N VAL A 70 -5.13 -9.90 8.00
CA VAL A 70 -5.45 -9.62 9.40
C VAL A 70 -6.94 -9.28 9.50
N HIS A 71 -7.67 -10.03 10.32
CA HIS A 71 -9.13 -9.94 10.37
C HIS A 71 -9.66 -8.59 10.85
N ASP A 72 -8.99 -7.96 11.83
CA ASP A 72 -9.36 -6.70 12.46
C ASP A 72 -8.77 -5.46 11.74
N SER A 73 -8.37 -5.60 10.48
CA SER A 73 -7.85 -4.49 9.67
C SER A 73 -8.90 -3.84 8.79
N VAL A 74 -8.72 -2.55 8.51
CA VAL A 74 -9.42 -1.84 7.42
C VAL A 74 -8.72 -2.19 6.11
N LYS A 75 -9.49 -2.55 5.08
CA LYS A 75 -8.95 -3.12 3.84
C LYS A 75 -9.23 -2.24 2.63
N VAL A 76 -8.19 -2.01 1.83
CA VAL A 76 -8.29 -1.35 0.53
C VAL A 76 -7.61 -2.22 -0.52
N TYR A 77 -8.30 -2.49 -1.61
CA TYR A 77 -7.78 -3.23 -2.75
C TYR A 77 -7.64 -2.30 -3.95
N VAL A 78 -6.42 -2.16 -4.45
CA VAL A 78 -6.14 -1.44 -5.69
C VAL A 78 -6.15 -2.43 -6.85
N LYS A 79 -7.19 -2.33 -7.64
CA LYS A 79 -7.47 -3.20 -8.76
C LYS A 79 -6.65 -2.77 -9.97
N LYS A 80 -5.67 -3.60 -10.35
CA LYS A 80 -4.77 -3.38 -11.48
C LYS A 80 -4.98 -4.42 -12.55
N ASP A 81 -4.82 -4.03 -13.81
CA ASP A 81 -4.84 -4.95 -14.94
C ASP A 81 -3.65 -5.91 -14.88
N ALA A 82 -3.91 -7.20 -15.17
CA ALA A 82 -2.89 -8.26 -15.05
C ALA A 82 -1.79 -8.13 -16.09
N GLU A 83 -2.14 -7.77 -17.35
CA GLU A 83 -1.16 -7.60 -18.43
C GLU A 83 -0.27 -6.38 -18.16
N SER A 84 -0.87 -5.28 -17.72
CA SER A 84 -0.16 -4.08 -17.29
C SER A 84 0.79 -4.38 -16.13
N SER A 85 0.33 -5.11 -15.11
CA SER A 85 1.15 -5.53 -13.98
C SER A 85 2.34 -6.39 -14.41
N ALA A 86 2.12 -7.41 -15.25
CA ALA A 86 3.17 -8.29 -15.76
C ALA A 86 4.20 -7.52 -16.60
N LYS A 87 3.74 -6.66 -17.51
CA LYS A 87 4.58 -5.81 -18.35
C LYS A 87 5.49 -4.90 -17.50
N GLU A 88 4.92 -4.17 -16.55
CA GLU A 88 5.68 -3.27 -15.69
C GLU A 88 6.68 -4.02 -14.80
N CYS A 89 6.35 -5.23 -14.35
CA CYS A 89 7.30 -6.08 -13.63
C CYS A 89 8.45 -6.51 -14.51
N THR A 90 8.19 -6.94 -15.75
CA THR A 90 9.21 -7.32 -16.71
C THR A 90 10.15 -6.14 -17.03
N GLU A 91 9.58 -4.96 -17.30
CA GLU A 91 10.33 -3.72 -17.54
C GLU A 91 11.20 -3.32 -16.33
N ARG A 92 10.69 -3.50 -15.11
CA ARG A 92 11.40 -3.10 -13.90
C ARG A 92 12.50 -4.06 -13.48
N PHE A 93 12.24 -5.36 -13.58
CA PHE A 93 13.13 -6.38 -13.02
C PHE A 93 13.96 -7.10 -14.07
N GLY A 94 13.69 -6.91 -15.37
CA GLY A 94 14.46 -7.46 -16.48
C GLY A 94 14.29 -8.96 -16.71
N TYR A 95 13.22 -9.56 -16.15
CA TYR A 95 12.87 -10.97 -16.38
C TYR A 95 11.39 -11.13 -16.73
N ASP A 96 11.09 -12.14 -17.55
CA ASP A 96 9.71 -12.42 -17.93
C ASP A 96 8.87 -12.86 -16.73
N VAL A 97 7.78 -12.15 -16.53
CA VAL A 97 6.78 -12.49 -15.51
C VAL A 97 5.68 -13.34 -16.15
N HIS A 98 5.44 -14.51 -15.59
CA HIS A 98 4.44 -15.45 -16.11
C HIS A 98 3.03 -14.88 -15.99
N LEU A 99 2.51 -14.32 -17.09
CA LEU A 99 1.20 -13.65 -17.14
C LEU A 99 0.03 -14.49 -16.59
N PRO A 100 -0.11 -15.82 -16.92
CA PRO A 100 -1.17 -16.64 -16.34
C PRO A 100 -1.15 -16.69 -14.81
N SER A 101 0.03 -16.63 -14.18
CA SER A 101 0.14 -16.56 -12.71
C SER A 101 -0.41 -15.23 -12.17
N ILE A 102 -0.12 -14.12 -12.83
CA ILE A 102 -0.64 -12.80 -12.45
C ILE A 102 -2.17 -12.73 -12.66
N GLN A 103 -2.68 -13.32 -13.74
CA GLN A 103 -4.12 -13.43 -14.00
C GLN A 103 -4.83 -14.23 -12.89
N GLY A 104 -4.28 -15.38 -12.50
CA GLY A 104 -4.81 -16.18 -11.40
C GLY A 104 -4.81 -15.43 -10.06
N LEU A 105 -3.76 -14.66 -9.78
CA LEU A 105 -3.70 -13.79 -8.60
C LEU A 105 -4.75 -12.68 -8.66
N ARG A 106 -4.99 -12.10 -9.84
CA ARG A 106 -6.02 -11.09 -10.05
C ARG A 106 -7.41 -11.63 -9.76
N GLU A 107 -7.75 -12.78 -10.34
CA GLU A 107 -9.04 -13.43 -10.10
C GLU A 107 -9.25 -13.78 -8.63
N TYR A 108 -8.20 -14.24 -7.96
CA TYR A 108 -8.25 -14.52 -6.53
C TYR A 108 -8.51 -13.23 -5.72
N ALA A 109 -7.79 -12.16 -6.01
CA ALA A 109 -7.94 -10.89 -5.33
C ALA A 109 -9.33 -10.27 -5.52
N ASP A 110 -9.89 -10.36 -6.74
CA ASP A 110 -11.25 -9.88 -7.04
C ASP A 110 -12.31 -10.66 -6.23
N LYS A 111 -12.20 -11.99 -6.16
CA LYS A 111 -13.08 -12.83 -5.34
C LYS A 111 -12.96 -12.52 -3.85
N TRP A 112 -11.72 -12.36 -3.36
CA TRP A 112 -11.47 -11.99 -1.97
C TRP A 112 -12.09 -10.62 -1.64
N ALA A 113 -11.87 -9.61 -2.47
CA ALA A 113 -12.41 -8.27 -2.25
C ALA A 113 -13.95 -8.26 -2.23
N ALA A 114 -14.59 -8.99 -3.15
CA ALA A 114 -16.04 -9.11 -3.20
C ALA A 114 -16.63 -9.79 -1.94
N SER A 115 -15.86 -10.67 -1.29
CA SER A 115 -16.33 -11.46 -0.13
C SER A 115 -16.03 -10.83 1.23
N ASN A 116 -15.26 -9.73 1.31
CA ASN A 116 -14.69 -9.23 2.57
C ASN A 116 -14.95 -7.74 2.86
N ASN A 117 -15.97 -7.12 2.26
CA ASN A 117 -16.29 -5.69 2.46
C ASN A 117 -15.05 -4.78 2.30
N VAL A 118 -14.32 -4.97 1.23
CA VAL A 118 -13.08 -4.26 0.92
C VAL A 118 -13.39 -3.04 0.06
N MET A 119 -12.82 -1.88 0.41
CA MET A 119 -12.86 -0.73 -0.49
C MET A 119 -12.02 -1.01 -1.72
N THR A 120 -12.65 -1.07 -2.90
CA THR A 120 -11.95 -1.32 -4.17
C THR A 120 -11.76 -0.03 -4.96
N ILE A 121 -10.54 0.17 -5.46
CA ILE A 121 -10.12 1.34 -6.26
C ILE A 121 -9.50 0.82 -7.55
N GLU A 122 -9.92 1.33 -8.69
CA GLU A 122 -9.22 1.07 -9.96
C GLU A 122 -7.86 1.80 -9.95
N GLU A 123 -6.80 1.14 -10.43
CA GLU A 123 -5.44 1.70 -10.39
C GLU A 123 -5.36 3.08 -11.09
N GLY A 124 -6.03 3.26 -12.22
CA GLY A 124 -6.08 4.53 -12.95
C GLY A 124 -6.71 5.70 -12.17
N GLU A 125 -7.40 5.40 -11.06
CA GLU A 125 -7.98 6.39 -10.16
C GLU A 125 -7.08 6.70 -8.94
N LEU A 126 -6.08 5.86 -8.66
CA LEU A 126 -5.32 5.88 -7.40
C LEU A 126 -4.68 7.25 -7.12
N PHE A 127 -4.15 7.90 -8.15
CA PHE A 127 -3.44 9.17 -8.00
C PHE A 127 -4.32 10.42 -8.10
N LYS A 128 -5.65 10.26 -8.15
CA LYS A 128 -6.60 11.38 -8.11
C LYS A 128 -6.83 11.82 -6.66
N MET A 129 -6.76 13.12 -6.40
CA MET A 129 -6.91 13.69 -5.06
C MET A 129 -8.20 13.25 -4.35
N ASP A 130 -9.32 13.20 -5.08
CA ASP A 130 -10.60 12.76 -4.53
C ASP A 130 -10.58 11.28 -4.12
N THR A 131 -9.89 10.44 -4.88
CA THR A 131 -9.71 9.02 -4.53
C THR A 131 -8.83 8.87 -3.30
N LEU A 132 -7.73 9.62 -3.20
CA LEU A 132 -6.86 9.60 -2.02
C LEU A 132 -7.60 10.08 -0.78
N ARG A 133 -8.43 11.11 -0.89
CA ARG A 133 -9.29 11.60 0.20
C ARG A 133 -10.30 10.52 0.62
N ARG A 134 -10.92 9.82 -0.31
CA ARG A 134 -11.85 8.72 -0.03
C ARG A 134 -11.16 7.56 0.70
N ILE A 135 -9.96 7.16 0.26
CA ILE A 135 -9.15 6.13 0.94
C ILE A 135 -8.83 6.59 2.36
N TRP A 136 -8.40 7.83 2.53
CA TRP A 136 -8.06 8.40 3.83
C TRP A 136 -9.24 8.37 4.80
N VAL A 137 -10.40 8.86 4.35
CA VAL A 137 -11.63 8.83 5.16
C VAL A 137 -12.03 7.40 5.52
N HIS A 138 -11.92 6.46 4.57
CA HIS A 138 -12.22 5.04 4.82
C HIS A 138 -11.30 4.44 5.89
N CYS A 139 -10.00 4.73 5.83
CA CYS A 139 -9.02 4.20 6.78
C CYS A 139 -9.15 4.85 8.17
N PHE A 140 -9.20 6.17 8.22
CA PHE A 140 -9.22 6.93 9.48
C PHE A 140 -10.62 7.17 10.06
N ASN A 141 -11.68 6.83 9.32
CA ASN A 141 -13.07 7.06 9.73
C ASN A 141 -13.31 8.52 10.18
N SER A 142 -12.80 9.48 9.43
CA SER A 142 -12.83 10.92 9.72
C SER A 142 -12.12 11.36 11.02
N GLU A 143 -11.35 10.48 11.66
CA GLU A 143 -10.55 10.83 12.85
C GLU A 143 -9.37 11.76 12.51
N ARG A 144 -9.01 11.87 11.22
CA ARG A 144 -7.89 12.67 10.71
C ARG A 144 -8.31 13.49 9.50
N ASN A 145 -7.90 14.74 9.48
CA ASN A 145 -8.01 15.57 8.29
C ASN A 145 -7.07 15.03 7.20
N PHE A 146 -7.56 15.04 5.96
CA PHE A 146 -6.70 14.65 4.83
C PHE A 146 -5.61 15.72 4.62
N PRO A 147 -4.32 15.33 4.52
CA PRO A 147 -3.20 16.27 4.38
C PRO A 147 -3.06 16.79 2.95
N GLU A 148 -4.01 17.62 2.52
CA GLU A 148 -4.27 18.05 1.14
C GLU A 148 -3.00 18.54 0.41
N GLU A 149 -2.30 19.51 1.01
CA GLU A 149 -1.11 20.12 0.38
C GLU A 149 0.03 19.12 0.19
N LYS A 150 0.29 18.31 1.21
CA LYS A 150 1.34 17.30 1.16
C LYS A 150 0.99 16.19 0.16
N ALA A 151 -0.26 15.75 0.14
CA ALA A 151 -0.73 14.75 -0.80
C ALA A 151 -0.66 15.26 -2.25
N ALA A 152 -1.05 16.51 -2.50
CA ALA A 152 -0.94 17.13 -3.82
C ALA A 152 0.52 17.19 -4.31
N ARG A 153 1.46 17.53 -3.44
CA ARG A 153 2.89 17.48 -3.78
C ARG A 153 3.35 16.05 -4.07
N LEU A 154 2.92 15.08 -3.23
CA LEU A 154 3.27 13.68 -3.39
C LEU A 154 2.81 13.10 -4.73
N VAL A 155 1.61 13.44 -5.19
CA VAL A 155 1.06 13.00 -6.50
C VAL A 155 1.93 13.48 -7.68
N THR A 156 2.55 14.65 -7.58
CA THR A 156 3.43 15.17 -8.64
C THR A 156 4.82 14.54 -8.66
N MET A 157 5.16 13.75 -7.63
CA MET A 157 6.47 13.16 -7.46
C MET A 157 6.50 11.72 -7.99
N ASN A 158 7.52 11.39 -8.76
CA ASN A 158 7.80 9.98 -9.05
C ASN A 158 8.65 9.40 -7.92
N ILE A 159 8.00 8.90 -6.89
CA ILE A 159 8.65 8.34 -5.69
C ILE A 159 9.70 7.28 -6.04
N GLN A 160 9.48 6.50 -7.09
CA GLN A 160 10.40 5.45 -7.52
C GLN A 160 11.66 5.96 -8.21
N ARG A 161 11.65 7.18 -8.73
CA ARG A 161 12.84 7.81 -9.33
C ARG A 161 13.74 8.51 -8.31
N HIS A 162 13.18 8.83 -7.13
CA HIS A 162 13.92 9.43 -6.03
C HIS A 162 14.59 8.38 -5.13
N GLU A 163 15.57 7.65 -5.66
CA GLU A 163 16.33 6.61 -4.96
C GLU A 163 15.47 5.38 -4.58
N PRO A 164 15.14 4.52 -5.55
CA PRO A 164 14.23 3.39 -5.35
C PRO A 164 14.68 2.42 -4.24
N GLU A 165 15.98 2.34 -3.95
CA GLU A 165 16.51 1.48 -2.89
C GLU A 165 16.23 2.00 -1.48
N LYS A 166 16.02 3.32 -1.31
CA LYS A 166 15.79 3.95 0.00
C LYS A 166 14.31 4.06 0.38
N VAL A 167 13.41 3.95 -0.57
CA VAL A 167 11.95 3.99 -0.31
C VAL A 167 11.42 2.67 0.25
N PHE A 168 12.22 1.62 0.27
CA PHE A 168 11.82 0.27 0.69
C PHE A 168 12.00 -0.01 2.19
N SER A 169 12.60 0.88 2.96
CA SER A 169 12.67 0.75 4.42
C SER A 169 11.88 1.86 5.11
N ILE A 170 11.35 1.56 6.28
CA ILE A 170 10.56 2.48 7.11
C ILE A 170 11.35 3.73 7.49
N GLU A 171 12.62 3.55 7.85
CA GLU A 171 13.51 4.65 8.21
C GLU A 171 13.74 5.58 7.01
N ASN A 172 13.77 5.00 5.81
CA ASN A 172 13.95 5.74 4.57
C ASN A 172 12.68 6.49 4.13
N CYS A 173 11.49 5.95 4.35
CA CYS A 173 10.24 6.69 4.12
C CYS A 173 10.19 7.95 5.00
N ASN A 174 10.51 7.84 6.29
CA ASN A 174 10.52 8.97 7.20
C ASN A 174 11.60 10.02 6.85
N ARG A 175 12.78 9.58 6.39
CA ARG A 175 13.83 10.48 5.93
C ARG A 175 13.45 11.16 4.63
N PHE A 176 12.93 10.42 3.67
CA PHE A 176 12.42 10.93 2.40
C PHE A 176 11.36 12.02 2.61
N LEU A 177 10.41 11.80 3.52
CA LEU A 177 9.40 12.80 3.87
C LEU A 177 10.01 14.09 4.44
N LYS A 178 11.06 13.99 5.25
CA LYS A 178 11.75 15.16 5.81
C LYS A 178 12.60 15.92 4.80
N GLU A 179 13.16 15.23 3.82
CA GLU A 179 14.03 15.83 2.79
C GLU A 179 13.23 16.44 1.63
N VAL A 180 12.03 15.96 1.39
CA VAL A 180 11.26 16.24 0.17
C VAL A 180 9.97 17.03 0.43
N LEU A 181 9.44 16.99 1.64
CA LEU A 181 8.25 17.73 2.09
C LEU A 181 8.58 18.78 3.13
#